data_5a0e25ba7fd8b24fa4f68961167f8edb
#
_entry.id   5a0e25ba7fd8b24fa4f68961167f8edb
#
_cell.length_a   1.000
_cell.length_b   1.000
_cell.length_c   1.000
_cell.angle_alpha   90.00
_cell.angle_beta   90.00
_cell.angle_gamma   90.00
#
_symmetry.space_group_name_H-M   'P 1'
#
loop_
_entity.id
_entity.type
_entity.pdbx_description
1 polymer ?
#
loop_
_entity_poly.entity_id
_entity_poly.type
_entity_poly.pdbx_seq_one_letter_code
_entity_poly.pdbx_strand_id
1 'polypeptide(L)'
;MNKEKYINSNYKSDNNTVSELENLNSKKEDLSKFHLSNANLEKINLVDAKMEQANLSRANLRNASMYGINLKGANLFKADFENANLNNADLRNCNLLGANLSNTKLKNVNWGKDYKVINEIEAEQAYDNGDVVTAKEKYKEAEDIYRAIKISMQSQTLGTETGEFFIREMVSRRKQFDKFSGARIGSKIIQITTGYGEKLGNIGE
;
A
#
# COMPACT_ATOMS: atom_id res chain seq x y z
N MET A 1 -27.93 13.70 -4.31
CA MET A 1 -26.66 14.14 -3.71
C MET A 1 -25.61 14.26 -4.84
N ASN A 2 -24.91 15.38 -4.95
CA ASN A 2 -24.01 15.63 -6.09
C ASN A 2 -22.65 15.01 -5.82
N LYS A 3 -22.34 13.84 -6.45
CA LYS A 3 -21.03 13.17 -6.36
C LYS A 3 -19.92 13.93 -7.06
N GLU A 4 -20.25 14.81 -8.01
CA GLU A 4 -19.27 15.56 -8.81
C GLU A 4 -18.35 16.44 -7.95
N LYS A 5 -18.84 16.90 -6.79
CA LYS A 5 -17.99 17.65 -5.85
C LYS A 5 -16.75 16.86 -5.40
N TYR A 6 -16.87 15.54 -5.24
CA TYR A 6 -15.78 14.68 -4.79
C TYR A 6 -14.76 14.34 -5.89
N ILE A 7 -15.13 14.53 -7.16
CA ILE A 7 -14.23 14.32 -8.31
C ILE A 7 -13.35 15.56 -8.53
N ASN A 8 -13.73 16.70 -7.94
CA ASN A 8 -12.95 17.93 -8.04
C ASN A 8 -11.66 17.83 -7.18
N SER A 9 -10.50 18.02 -7.80
CA SER A 9 -9.20 17.98 -7.12
C SER A 9 -9.03 19.02 -5.99
N ASN A 10 -9.85 20.08 -6.01
CA ASN A 10 -9.88 21.13 -4.99
C ASN A 10 -10.91 20.87 -3.87
N TYR A 11 -11.56 19.71 -3.90
CA TYR A 11 -12.53 19.35 -2.85
C TYR A 11 -11.85 19.40 -1.46
N LYS A 12 -12.53 20.02 -0.50
CA LYS A 12 -12.16 20.02 0.92
C LYS A 12 -13.26 19.35 1.72
N SER A 13 -12.88 18.42 2.57
CA SER A 13 -13.81 17.75 3.48
C SER A 13 -14.40 18.71 4.49
N ASP A 14 -15.65 18.49 4.85
CA ASP A 14 -16.42 19.21 5.86
C ASP A 14 -17.05 18.26 6.88
N ASN A 15 -17.82 18.78 7.81
CA ASN A 15 -18.47 18.00 8.87
C ASN A 15 -19.50 16.99 8.33
N ASN A 16 -19.98 17.14 7.11
CA ASN A 16 -20.97 16.25 6.49
C ASN A 16 -20.32 15.16 5.64
N THR A 17 -19.02 15.25 5.37
CA THR A 17 -18.31 14.35 4.46
C THR A 17 -18.50 12.88 4.85
N VAL A 18 -18.34 12.53 6.12
CA VAL A 18 -18.48 11.15 6.60
C VAL A 18 -19.90 10.63 6.34
N SER A 19 -20.92 11.35 6.81
CA SER A 19 -22.32 10.92 6.65
C SER A 19 -22.74 10.84 5.18
N GLU A 20 -22.25 11.72 4.33
CA GLU A 20 -22.52 11.68 2.89
C GLU A 20 -21.87 10.47 2.22
N LEU A 21 -20.60 10.17 2.52
CA LEU A 21 -19.90 9.01 1.98
C LEU A 21 -20.54 7.69 2.44
N GLU A 22 -20.93 7.58 3.71
CA GLU A 22 -21.64 6.41 4.25
C GLU A 22 -23.01 6.22 3.57
N ASN A 23 -23.75 7.31 3.33
CA ASN A 23 -25.00 7.26 2.59
C ASN A 23 -24.81 6.82 1.14
N LEU A 24 -23.76 7.32 0.44
CA LEU A 24 -23.41 6.85 -0.89
C LEU A 24 -23.03 5.37 -0.88
N ASN A 25 -22.21 4.95 0.07
CA ASN A 25 -21.81 3.54 0.21
C ASN A 25 -23.00 2.62 0.51
N SER A 26 -23.93 3.03 1.38
CA SER A 26 -25.16 2.26 1.68
C SER A 26 -26.03 2.03 0.44
N LYS A 27 -26.00 2.94 -0.52
CA LYS A 27 -26.66 2.84 -1.83
C LYS A 27 -25.84 2.09 -2.87
N LYS A 28 -24.66 1.53 -2.49
CA LYS A 28 -23.72 0.85 -3.38
C LYS A 28 -23.23 1.72 -4.55
N GLU A 29 -23.18 3.02 -4.32
CA GLU A 29 -22.64 3.96 -5.30
C GLU A 29 -21.13 3.78 -5.47
N ASP A 30 -20.66 4.06 -6.67
CA ASP A 30 -19.22 4.03 -6.98
C ASP A 30 -18.58 5.34 -6.49
N LEU A 31 -17.58 5.21 -5.58
CA LEU A 31 -16.80 6.30 -5.00
C LEU A 31 -15.38 6.37 -5.60
N SER A 32 -15.15 5.69 -6.73
CA SER A 32 -13.85 5.69 -7.38
C SER A 32 -13.44 7.10 -7.82
N LYS A 33 -12.12 7.36 -7.78
CA LYS A 33 -11.52 8.65 -8.13
C LYS A 33 -11.94 9.85 -7.26
N PHE A 34 -12.57 9.61 -6.11
CA PHE A 34 -12.89 10.70 -5.20
C PHE A 34 -11.62 11.34 -4.61
N HIS A 35 -11.62 12.67 -4.53
CA HIS A 35 -10.56 13.46 -3.93
C HIS A 35 -10.88 13.73 -2.46
N LEU A 36 -10.28 12.93 -1.58
CA LEU A 36 -10.49 12.97 -0.12
C LEU A 36 -9.18 13.22 0.62
N SER A 37 -8.23 13.90 -0.03
CA SER A 37 -6.94 14.21 0.59
C SER A 37 -7.13 15.09 1.83
N ASN A 38 -6.39 14.78 2.89
CA ASN A 38 -6.47 15.41 4.21
C ASN A 38 -7.86 15.34 4.87
N ALA A 39 -8.78 14.52 4.38
CA ALA A 39 -10.11 14.39 4.96
C ALA A 39 -10.05 13.74 6.35
N ASN A 40 -10.86 14.23 7.27
CA ASN A 40 -11.11 13.52 8.52
C ASN A 40 -12.24 12.50 8.30
N LEU A 41 -11.84 11.23 8.21
CA LEU A 41 -12.71 10.07 7.98
C LEU A 41 -12.61 9.08 9.16
N GLU A 42 -12.29 9.58 10.35
CA GLU A 42 -12.18 8.76 11.55
C GLU A 42 -13.50 8.01 11.80
N LYS A 43 -13.39 6.71 12.09
CA LYS A 43 -14.52 5.79 12.36
C LYS A 43 -15.52 5.61 11.22
N ILE A 44 -15.22 6.09 10.00
CA ILE A 44 -16.12 5.94 8.85
C ILE A 44 -16.41 4.47 8.53
N ASN A 45 -17.64 4.19 8.08
CA ASN A 45 -18.04 2.88 7.59
C ASN A 45 -18.05 2.83 6.06
N LEU A 46 -17.04 2.21 5.49
CA LEU A 46 -16.84 1.99 4.05
C LEU A 46 -16.73 0.49 3.70
N VAL A 47 -17.47 -0.36 4.42
CA VAL A 47 -17.48 -1.80 4.15
C VAL A 47 -17.96 -2.05 2.71
N ASP A 48 -17.17 -2.88 1.97
CA ASP A 48 -17.39 -3.23 0.56
C ASP A 48 -17.49 -2.04 -0.41
N ALA A 49 -17.00 -0.85 -0.02
CA ALA A 49 -17.03 0.34 -0.86
C ALA A 49 -16.14 0.18 -2.11
N LYS A 50 -16.56 0.79 -3.23
CA LYS A 50 -15.77 0.90 -4.46
C LYS A 50 -15.09 2.26 -4.47
N MET A 51 -13.77 2.28 -4.26
CA MET A 51 -12.95 3.50 -4.19
C MET A 51 -11.66 3.36 -5.02
N GLU A 52 -11.76 2.72 -6.20
CA GLU A 52 -10.61 2.59 -7.08
C GLU A 52 -10.04 3.95 -7.47
N GLN A 53 -8.70 4.09 -7.42
CA GLN A 53 -8.00 5.31 -7.79
C GLN A 53 -8.40 6.56 -6.96
N ALA A 54 -9.05 6.39 -5.81
CA ALA A 54 -9.36 7.51 -4.94
C ALA A 54 -8.10 8.15 -4.36
N ASN A 55 -8.13 9.45 -4.15
CA ASN A 55 -7.06 10.16 -3.47
C ASN A 55 -7.41 10.34 -1.99
N LEU A 56 -6.84 9.50 -1.15
CA LEU A 56 -6.96 9.50 0.32
C LEU A 56 -5.64 9.94 0.99
N SER A 57 -4.76 10.63 0.25
CA SER A 57 -3.48 11.04 0.80
C SER A 57 -3.67 11.89 2.05
N ARG A 58 -2.94 11.53 3.13
CA ARG A 58 -3.01 12.19 4.44
C ARG A 58 -4.42 12.20 5.08
N ALA A 59 -5.34 11.36 4.64
CA ALA A 59 -6.63 11.22 5.28
C ALA A 59 -6.48 10.55 6.66
N ASN A 60 -7.28 10.99 7.62
CA ASN A 60 -7.43 10.32 8.90
C ASN A 60 -8.49 9.23 8.77
N LEU A 61 -8.07 7.97 8.73
CA LEU A 61 -8.92 6.78 8.63
C LEU A 61 -8.83 5.91 9.89
N ARG A 62 -8.46 6.53 11.02
CA ARG A 62 -8.33 5.82 12.30
C ARG A 62 -9.65 5.17 12.69
N ASN A 63 -9.57 3.92 13.17
CA ASN A 63 -10.73 3.14 13.58
C ASN A 63 -11.80 2.92 12.48
N ALA A 64 -11.49 3.15 11.19
CA ALA A 64 -12.43 3.00 10.09
C ALA A 64 -12.80 1.52 9.84
N SER A 65 -14.06 1.26 9.49
CA SER A 65 -14.55 -0.03 9.03
C SER A 65 -14.48 -0.10 7.51
N MET A 66 -13.45 -0.78 6.98
CA MET A 66 -13.14 -0.85 5.54
C MET A 66 -13.00 -2.30 5.07
N TYR A 67 -13.69 -3.24 5.71
CA TYR A 67 -13.70 -4.65 5.31
C TYR A 67 -14.15 -4.79 3.85
N GLY A 68 -13.42 -5.55 3.05
CA GLY A 68 -13.77 -5.81 1.65
C GLY A 68 -13.66 -4.60 0.70
N ILE A 69 -13.16 -3.45 1.16
CA ILE A 69 -13.06 -2.24 0.33
C ILE A 69 -12.16 -2.45 -0.88
N ASN A 70 -12.56 -1.92 -2.04
CA ASN A 70 -11.72 -1.87 -3.22
C ASN A 70 -11.03 -0.50 -3.34
N LEU A 71 -9.75 -0.48 -3.01
CA LEU A 71 -8.85 0.69 -3.09
C LEU A 71 -7.82 0.56 -4.22
N LYS A 72 -7.99 -0.36 -5.16
CA LYS A 72 -7.02 -0.58 -6.23
C LYS A 72 -6.57 0.73 -6.88
N GLY A 73 -5.25 0.96 -6.90
CA GLY A 73 -4.65 2.16 -7.48
C GLY A 73 -4.88 3.45 -6.69
N ALA A 74 -5.41 3.38 -5.47
CA ALA A 74 -5.64 4.56 -4.64
C ALA A 74 -4.33 5.19 -4.16
N ASN A 75 -4.34 6.50 -4.00
CA ASN A 75 -3.26 7.23 -3.36
C ASN A 75 -3.52 7.31 -1.84
N LEU A 76 -2.77 6.51 -1.09
CA LEU A 76 -2.84 6.39 0.37
C LEU A 76 -1.60 7.01 1.04
N PHE A 77 -0.86 7.88 0.33
CA PHE A 77 0.34 8.53 0.83
C PHE A 77 0.10 9.19 2.18
N LYS A 78 0.84 8.75 3.21
CA LYS A 78 0.72 9.26 4.60
C LYS A 78 -0.70 9.19 5.19
N ALA A 79 -1.59 8.34 4.69
CA ALA A 79 -2.89 8.11 5.32
C ALA A 79 -2.73 7.40 6.67
N ASP A 80 -3.60 7.72 7.61
CA ASP A 80 -3.58 7.13 8.95
C ASP A 80 -4.68 6.07 9.08
N PHE A 81 -4.28 4.78 9.06
CA PHE A 81 -5.15 3.62 9.22
C PHE A 81 -5.08 3.00 10.61
N GLU A 82 -4.55 3.70 11.61
CA GLU A 82 -4.42 3.12 12.93
C GLU A 82 -5.73 2.51 13.43
N ASN A 83 -5.68 1.23 13.84
CA ASN A 83 -6.83 0.42 14.26
C ASN A 83 -7.93 0.22 13.19
N ALA A 84 -7.73 0.58 11.93
CA ALA A 84 -8.72 0.35 10.87
C ALA A 84 -8.85 -1.14 10.52
N ASN A 85 -9.99 -1.53 9.97
CA ASN A 85 -10.24 -2.88 9.49
C ASN A 85 -10.18 -2.93 7.96
N LEU A 86 -9.06 -3.37 7.41
CA LEU A 86 -8.81 -3.60 5.98
C LEU A 86 -8.84 -5.11 5.61
N ASN A 87 -9.40 -5.98 6.45
CA ASN A 87 -9.51 -7.38 6.09
C ASN A 87 -10.25 -7.54 4.75
N ASN A 88 -9.77 -8.43 3.89
CA ASN A 88 -10.27 -8.70 2.54
C ASN A 88 -10.24 -7.48 1.58
N ALA A 89 -9.54 -6.40 1.91
CA ALA A 89 -9.42 -5.23 1.05
C ALA A 89 -8.60 -5.54 -0.21
N ASP A 90 -8.88 -4.84 -1.31
CA ASP A 90 -8.04 -4.82 -2.51
C ASP A 90 -7.12 -3.60 -2.47
N LEU A 91 -5.84 -3.81 -2.17
CA LEU A 91 -4.79 -2.78 -2.09
C LEU A 91 -3.80 -2.84 -3.26
N ARG A 92 -4.16 -3.50 -4.36
CA ARG A 92 -3.28 -3.58 -5.53
C ARG A 92 -2.92 -2.21 -6.07
N ASN A 93 -1.64 -2.00 -6.33
CA ASN A 93 -1.11 -0.76 -6.92
C ASN A 93 -1.41 0.51 -6.10
N CYS A 94 -1.65 0.39 -4.79
CA CYS A 94 -1.81 1.54 -3.92
C CYS A 94 -0.46 2.18 -3.58
N ASN A 95 -0.43 3.50 -3.49
CA ASN A 95 0.70 4.21 -2.90
C ASN A 95 0.54 4.28 -1.38
N LEU A 96 1.22 3.42 -0.65
CA LEU A 96 1.20 3.32 0.82
C LEU A 96 2.39 4.04 1.49
N LEU A 97 3.18 4.83 0.75
CA LEU A 97 4.38 5.46 1.30
C LEU A 97 4.04 6.36 2.49
N GLY A 98 4.62 6.05 3.64
CA GLY A 98 4.41 6.77 4.89
C GLY A 98 3.05 6.56 5.55
N ALA A 99 2.21 5.63 5.06
CA ALA A 99 0.94 5.30 5.70
C ALA A 99 1.18 4.68 7.09
N ASN A 100 0.36 5.08 8.06
CA ASN A 100 0.35 4.49 9.40
C ASN A 100 -0.57 3.25 9.38
N LEU A 101 0.04 2.07 9.50
CA LEU A 101 -0.66 0.77 9.55
C LEU A 101 -0.67 0.16 10.97
N SER A 102 -0.44 0.94 12.01
CA SER A 102 -0.39 0.46 13.40
C SER A 102 -1.72 -0.19 13.79
N ASN A 103 -1.69 -1.45 14.24
CA ASN A 103 -2.87 -2.23 14.61
C ASN A 103 -3.95 -2.36 13.51
N THR A 104 -3.64 -2.01 12.25
CA THR A 104 -4.56 -2.18 11.12
C THR A 104 -4.77 -3.66 10.85
N LYS A 105 -6.03 -4.12 10.74
CA LYS A 105 -6.32 -5.51 10.39
C LYS A 105 -6.09 -5.73 8.89
N LEU A 106 -5.21 -6.68 8.53
CA LEU A 106 -4.75 -6.92 7.16
C LEU A 106 -4.93 -8.37 6.68
N LYS A 107 -5.84 -9.12 7.30
CA LYS A 107 -6.07 -10.53 6.91
C LYS A 107 -6.72 -10.63 5.53
N ASN A 108 -6.17 -11.52 4.68
CA ASN A 108 -6.67 -11.79 3.32
C ASN A 108 -6.70 -10.55 2.41
N VAL A 109 -5.80 -9.59 2.59
CA VAL A 109 -5.68 -8.44 1.71
C VAL A 109 -5.15 -8.88 0.35
N ASN A 110 -5.76 -8.40 -0.72
CA ASN A 110 -5.27 -8.60 -2.08
C ASN A 110 -4.15 -7.58 -2.38
N TRP A 111 -2.91 -8.02 -2.32
CA TRP A 111 -1.72 -7.22 -2.64
C TRP A 111 -1.33 -7.27 -4.12
N GLY A 112 -1.99 -8.13 -4.92
CA GLY A 112 -1.65 -8.36 -6.30
C GLY A 112 -0.63 -9.48 -6.52
N LYS A 113 -0.20 -9.61 -7.77
CA LYS A 113 0.76 -10.63 -8.16
C LYS A 113 2.11 -10.38 -7.49
N ASP A 114 2.67 -11.43 -6.91
CA ASP A 114 4.00 -11.42 -6.30
C ASP A 114 4.14 -10.42 -5.12
N TYR A 115 3.03 -9.95 -4.53
CA TYR A 115 3.04 -9.02 -3.38
C TYR A 115 3.80 -7.70 -3.65
N LYS A 116 3.93 -7.29 -4.91
CA LYS A 116 4.65 -6.06 -5.26
C LYS A 116 3.83 -4.81 -4.98
N VAL A 117 4.42 -3.88 -4.24
CA VAL A 117 3.87 -2.52 -4.11
C VAL A 117 4.17 -1.70 -5.37
N ILE A 118 3.39 -0.65 -5.61
CA ILE A 118 3.53 0.18 -6.82
C ILE A 118 4.93 0.77 -6.94
N ASN A 119 5.55 1.17 -5.83
CA ASN A 119 6.89 1.76 -5.81
C ASN A 119 7.98 0.79 -6.30
N GLU A 120 7.84 -0.52 -6.02
CA GLU A 120 8.75 -1.54 -6.59
C GLU A 120 8.56 -1.67 -8.10
N ILE A 121 7.31 -1.65 -8.58
CA ILE A 121 6.99 -1.72 -10.01
C ILE A 121 7.54 -0.50 -10.75
N GLU A 122 7.37 0.70 -10.18
CA GLU A 122 7.94 1.94 -10.72
C GLU A 122 9.47 1.92 -10.73
N ALA A 123 10.08 1.33 -9.69
CA ALA A 123 11.54 1.16 -9.62
C ALA A 123 12.06 0.26 -10.74
N GLU A 124 11.38 -0.87 -11.00
CA GLU A 124 11.73 -1.79 -12.10
C GLU A 124 11.63 -1.08 -13.45
N GLN A 125 10.54 -0.33 -13.69
CA GLN A 125 10.35 0.42 -14.92
C GLN A 125 11.42 1.51 -15.12
N ALA A 126 11.75 2.27 -14.06
CA ALA A 126 12.81 3.26 -14.12
C ALA A 126 14.18 2.62 -14.42
N TYR A 127 14.47 1.48 -13.82
CA TYR A 127 15.69 0.73 -14.06
C TYR A 127 15.79 0.25 -15.52
N ASP A 128 14.73 -0.31 -16.07
CA ASP A 128 14.64 -0.79 -17.45
C ASP A 128 14.80 0.35 -18.47
N ASN A 129 14.36 1.56 -18.11
CA ASN A 129 14.54 2.77 -18.89
C ASN A 129 15.94 3.42 -18.72
N GLY A 130 16.83 2.83 -17.90
CA GLY A 130 18.17 3.35 -17.64
C GLY A 130 18.24 4.47 -16.59
N ASP A 131 17.12 4.86 -15.99
CA ASP A 131 17.08 5.84 -14.89
C ASP A 131 17.38 5.18 -13.54
N VAL A 132 18.67 4.94 -13.32
CA VAL A 132 19.17 4.27 -12.11
C VAL A 132 18.94 5.10 -10.85
N VAL A 133 18.92 6.43 -10.94
CA VAL A 133 18.73 7.32 -9.80
C VAL A 133 17.31 7.18 -9.29
N THR A 134 16.32 7.40 -10.13
CA THR A 134 14.90 7.22 -9.79
C THR A 134 14.61 5.78 -9.34
N ALA A 135 15.20 4.78 -10.00
CA ALA A 135 15.04 3.38 -9.60
C ALA A 135 15.49 3.14 -8.15
N LYS A 136 16.64 3.65 -7.74
CA LYS A 136 17.15 3.50 -6.37
C LYS A 136 16.24 4.19 -5.35
N GLU A 137 15.75 5.39 -5.65
CA GLU A 137 14.81 6.11 -4.79
C GLU A 137 13.52 5.32 -4.61
N LYS A 138 12.94 4.81 -5.70
CA LYS A 138 11.72 4.00 -5.67
C LYS A 138 11.89 2.67 -4.95
N TYR A 139 13.04 2.00 -5.06
CA TYR A 139 13.34 0.82 -4.25
C TYR A 139 13.45 1.15 -2.76
N LYS A 140 13.97 2.32 -2.39
CA LYS A 140 14.00 2.76 -0.99
C LYS A 140 12.58 3.00 -0.45
N GLU A 141 11.73 3.67 -1.23
CA GLU A 141 10.31 3.85 -0.88
C GLU A 141 9.61 2.50 -0.70
N ALA A 142 9.83 1.54 -1.61
CA ALA A 142 9.27 0.20 -1.51
C ALA A 142 9.77 -0.54 -0.25
N GLU A 143 11.06 -0.44 0.09
CA GLU A 143 11.61 -1.00 1.33
C GLU A 143 10.86 -0.48 2.58
N ASP A 144 10.62 0.83 2.65
CA ASP A 144 9.93 1.45 3.78
C ASP A 144 8.47 0.96 3.88
N ILE A 145 7.77 0.82 2.75
CA ILE A 145 6.41 0.28 2.70
C ILE A 145 6.39 -1.18 3.18
N TYR A 146 7.27 -2.03 2.66
CA TYR A 146 7.33 -3.45 3.06
C TYR A 146 7.62 -3.61 4.54
N ARG A 147 8.49 -2.77 5.10
CA ARG A 147 8.78 -2.75 6.54
C ARG A 147 7.53 -2.41 7.35
N ALA A 148 6.77 -1.38 6.94
CA ALA A 148 5.54 -0.98 7.62
C ALA A 148 4.47 -2.08 7.60
N ILE A 149 4.24 -2.71 6.43
CA ILE A 149 3.31 -3.82 6.28
C ILE A 149 3.73 -5.01 7.15
N LYS A 150 5.00 -5.39 7.09
CA LYS A 150 5.55 -6.50 7.87
C LYS A 150 5.35 -6.30 9.38
N ILE A 151 5.67 -5.11 9.89
CA ILE A 151 5.49 -4.79 11.32
C ILE A 151 4.02 -4.91 11.72
N SER A 152 3.11 -4.37 10.92
CA SER A 152 1.67 -4.47 11.19
C SER A 152 1.18 -5.93 11.18
N MET A 153 1.64 -6.75 10.24
CA MET A 153 1.26 -8.16 10.14
C MET A 153 1.83 -9.03 11.25
N GLN A 154 3.06 -8.75 11.70
CA GLN A 154 3.68 -9.49 12.82
C GLN A 154 2.85 -9.38 14.10
N SER A 155 2.24 -8.22 14.35
CA SER A 155 1.36 -8.03 15.51
C SER A 155 0.08 -8.87 15.45
N GLN A 156 -0.29 -9.37 14.27
CA GLN A 156 -1.52 -10.14 14.01
C GLN A 156 -1.27 -11.64 13.79
N THR A 157 -0.03 -12.13 13.97
CA THR A 157 0.34 -13.55 13.75
C THR A 157 0.09 -14.06 12.31
N LEU A 158 0.14 -13.18 11.31
CA LEU A 158 -0.03 -13.51 9.88
C LEU A 158 1.29 -14.05 9.27
N GLY A 159 1.77 -15.20 9.76
CA GLY A 159 3.13 -15.68 9.55
C GLY A 159 3.58 -15.88 8.11
N THR A 160 2.76 -16.49 7.24
CA THR A 160 3.16 -16.82 5.86
C THR A 160 3.28 -15.56 4.99
N GLU A 161 2.27 -14.68 5.02
CA GLU A 161 2.28 -13.42 4.25
C GLU A 161 3.37 -12.48 4.75
N THR A 162 3.63 -12.45 6.06
CA THR A 162 4.74 -11.68 6.65
C THR A 162 6.09 -12.07 6.08
N GLY A 163 6.28 -13.37 5.77
CA GLY A 163 7.50 -13.88 5.15
C GLY A 163 7.73 -13.30 3.75
N GLU A 164 6.69 -13.21 2.93
CA GLU A 164 6.77 -12.62 1.58
C GLU A 164 7.20 -11.14 1.65
N PHE A 165 6.62 -10.36 2.54
CA PHE A 165 7.00 -8.95 2.72
C PHE A 165 8.40 -8.77 3.28
N PHE A 166 8.87 -9.68 4.13
CA PHE A 166 10.27 -9.68 4.57
C PHE A 166 11.22 -9.87 3.39
N ILE A 167 10.92 -10.83 2.50
CA ILE A 167 11.73 -11.08 1.31
C ILE A 167 11.75 -9.85 0.40
N ARG A 168 10.58 -9.23 0.16
CA ARG A 168 10.47 -8.02 -0.67
C ARG A 168 11.24 -6.84 -0.09
N GLU A 169 11.18 -6.62 1.23
CA GLU A 169 12.00 -5.62 1.92
C GLU A 169 13.49 -5.84 1.63
N MET A 170 13.98 -7.08 1.78
CA MET A 170 15.38 -7.41 1.56
C MET A 170 15.80 -7.26 0.09
N VAL A 171 14.93 -7.63 -0.85
CA VAL A 171 15.17 -7.44 -2.29
C VAL A 171 15.25 -5.96 -2.63
N SER A 172 14.31 -5.15 -2.17
CA SER A 172 14.27 -3.71 -2.43
C SER A 172 15.49 -3.00 -1.85
N ARG A 173 15.92 -3.37 -0.63
CA ARG A 173 17.15 -2.88 -0.03
C ARG A 173 18.39 -3.21 -0.89
N ARG A 174 18.50 -4.46 -1.37
CA ARG A 174 19.64 -4.89 -2.19
C ARG A 174 19.71 -4.16 -3.52
N LYS A 175 18.56 -3.85 -4.14
CA LYS A 175 18.49 -3.16 -5.43
C LYS A 175 18.96 -1.70 -5.37
N GLN A 176 19.06 -1.10 -4.20
CA GLN A 176 19.61 0.24 -4.00
C GLN A 176 21.13 0.29 -4.12
N PHE A 177 21.82 -0.84 -3.96
CA PHE A 177 23.29 -0.90 -4.11
C PHE A 177 23.70 -1.05 -5.58
N ASP A 178 24.90 -0.58 -5.91
CA ASP A 178 25.47 -0.76 -7.24
C ASP A 178 25.67 -2.25 -7.57
N LYS A 179 25.47 -2.61 -8.84
CA LYS A 179 25.40 -4.01 -9.30
C LYS A 179 26.56 -4.88 -8.84
N PHE A 180 27.77 -4.31 -8.77
CA PHE A 180 29.00 -5.01 -8.38
C PHE A 180 29.57 -4.56 -7.02
N SER A 181 28.77 -3.87 -6.21
CA SER A 181 29.23 -3.50 -4.87
C SER A 181 29.37 -4.74 -3.97
N GLY A 182 30.38 -4.73 -3.09
CA GLY A 182 30.52 -5.80 -2.09
C GLY A 182 29.30 -5.99 -1.20
N ALA A 183 28.59 -4.88 -0.90
CA ALA A 183 27.33 -4.90 -0.13
C ALA A 183 26.21 -5.68 -0.87
N ARG A 184 26.09 -5.50 -2.20
CA ARG A 184 25.09 -6.23 -3.00
C ARG A 184 25.42 -7.70 -3.13
N ILE A 185 26.71 -8.03 -3.34
CA ILE A 185 27.19 -9.41 -3.42
C ILE A 185 27.01 -10.11 -2.07
N GLY A 186 27.40 -9.49 -0.96
CA GLY A 186 27.22 -10.03 0.38
C GLY A 186 25.76 -10.29 0.73
N SER A 187 24.87 -9.36 0.39
CA SER A 187 23.42 -9.54 0.58
C SER A 187 22.85 -10.72 -0.23
N LYS A 188 23.35 -10.94 -1.47
CA LYS A 188 22.94 -12.09 -2.30
C LYS A 188 23.42 -13.41 -1.69
N ILE A 189 24.63 -13.44 -1.16
CA ILE A 189 25.18 -14.63 -0.48
C ILE A 189 24.35 -14.98 0.75
N ILE A 190 24.00 -14.01 1.60
CA ILE A 190 23.15 -14.23 2.77
C ILE A 190 21.80 -14.79 2.36
N GLN A 191 21.18 -14.27 1.31
CA GLN A 191 19.92 -14.78 0.78
C GLN A 191 20.00 -16.26 0.40
N ILE A 192 21.08 -16.67 -0.29
CA ILE A 192 21.29 -18.05 -0.72
C ILE A 192 21.54 -18.96 0.48
N THR A 193 22.35 -18.53 1.46
CA THR A 193 22.75 -19.36 2.60
C THR A 193 21.67 -19.52 3.64
N THR A 194 20.72 -18.57 3.75
CA THR A 194 19.62 -18.61 4.74
C THR A 194 18.34 -19.24 4.20
N GLY A 195 18.32 -19.70 2.94
CA GLY A 195 17.15 -20.35 2.33
C GLY A 195 15.97 -19.42 2.04
N TYR A 196 16.10 -18.10 2.31
CA TYR A 196 15.04 -17.13 2.03
C TYR A 196 14.77 -16.93 0.53
N GLY A 197 15.55 -17.57 -0.34
CA GLY A 197 15.46 -17.40 -1.81
C GLY A 197 14.78 -18.54 -2.57
N GLU A 198 14.53 -19.69 -1.96
CA GLU A 198 14.05 -20.86 -2.70
C GLU A 198 12.61 -20.75 -3.21
N LYS A 199 11.78 -19.86 -2.64
CA LYS A 199 10.43 -19.58 -3.14
C LYS A 199 10.34 -18.49 -4.21
N LEU A 200 11.44 -17.79 -4.47
CA LEU A 200 11.53 -16.76 -5.51
C LEU A 200 12.01 -17.31 -6.86
N GLY A 201 11.72 -18.56 -7.15
CA GLY A 201 11.95 -19.13 -8.48
C GLY A 201 11.28 -18.24 -9.53
N ASN A 202 12.11 -17.48 -10.30
CA ASN A 202 11.74 -16.55 -11.37
C ASN A 202 11.54 -15.07 -11.00
N ILE A 203 12.29 -14.53 -10.05
CA ILE A 203 12.56 -13.10 -10.10
C ILE A 203 13.76 -12.93 -11.03
N GLY A 204 13.49 -12.56 -12.30
CA GLY A 204 14.45 -12.46 -13.37
C GLY A 204 15.76 -11.78 -12.99
N GLU A 205 16.83 -12.31 -13.54
CA GLU A 205 18.22 -11.86 -13.46
C GLU A 205 18.39 -10.41 -13.91
#